data_1c9fe089c57d384e0c9434fa3bc0fba9
#
_entry.id   1c9fe089c57d384e0c9434fa3bc0fba9
#
_cell.length_a   1.000
_cell.length_b   1.000
_cell.length_c   1.000
_cell.angle_alpha   90.00
_cell.angle_beta   90.00
_cell.angle_gamma   90.00
#
_symmetry.space_group_name_H-M   'P 1'
#
loop_
_entity.id
_entity.type
_entity.pdbx_description
1 polymer ?
#
loop_
_entity_poly.entity_id
_entity_poly.type
_entity_poly.pdbx_seq_one_letter_code
_entity_poly.pdbx_strand_id
1 'polypeptide(L)'
;MTGALELLTVYLGERLGLYQALYADGPATSAELAARTGTTERYIREWLEHHAAGGLLEVDDPAAGPLARRYFLPPGHVPVLADTGDVRYQAFNGAEIVRAARWMPEVAEAFRSGGAPPPLPWAPEGRPEFNRAVFLNLLAKQWLPAIADVDLRLRGEPPARVADLACGTGWSSIAMAQAYPLISVDGFDLDADAIAAARRHAGEAGLADRVTFTAADASGPDASGPDASGPGMPGPGMPGQYDLVTIIEGLHDMSRPADALRAARAMLAEPGSLIVADELVEDEFTAPASIQEQYHYAWSVVACLPAVMGDPDTAATGAVMRPATLRRYAFEAGFQNLEILQVNAGMLRFYRLTR
;
A
#
# COMPACT_ATOMS: atom_id res chain seq x y z
N MET A 1 -22.08 -13.84 3.49
CA MET A 1 -21.54 -14.57 4.68
C MET A 1 -20.47 -15.56 4.27
N THR A 2 -20.69 -16.46 3.31
CA THR A 2 -19.69 -17.45 2.84
C THR A 2 -18.36 -16.79 2.45
N GLY A 3 -18.36 -15.75 1.62
CA GLY A 3 -17.11 -15.07 1.22
C GLY A 3 -16.32 -14.44 2.37
N ALA A 4 -17.00 -13.94 3.42
CA ALA A 4 -16.30 -13.43 4.61
C ALA A 4 -15.58 -14.56 5.39
N LEU A 5 -16.24 -15.73 5.50
CA LEU A 5 -15.60 -16.91 6.11
C LEU A 5 -14.46 -17.45 5.25
N GLU A 6 -14.59 -17.39 3.93
CA GLU A 6 -13.56 -17.79 3.00
C GLU A 6 -12.29 -16.92 3.16
N LEU A 7 -12.43 -15.59 3.29
CA LEU A 7 -11.29 -14.71 3.57
C LEU A 7 -10.56 -15.06 4.88
N LEU A 8 -11.30 -15.51 5.92
CA LEU A 8 -10.67 -15.97 7.16
C LEU A 8 -9.90 -17.29 6.96
N THR A 9 -10.37 -18.18 6.09
CA THR A 9 -9.64 -19.41 5.78
C THR A 9 -8.46 -19.15 4.82
N VAL A 10 -8.55 -18.15 3.93
CA VAL A 10 -7.43 -17.65 3.14
C VAL A 10 -6.35 -17.07 4.06
N TYR A 11 -6.74 -16.28 5.08
CA TYR A 11 -5.81 -15.81 6.11
C TYR A 11 -5.03 -16.95 6.77
N LEU A 12 -5.70 -18.05 7.13
CA LEU A 12 -5.02 -19.19 7.72
C LEU A 12 -4.04 -19.83 6.73
N GLY A 13 -4.43 -19.95 5.47
CA GLY A 13 -3.58 -20.50 4.41
C GLY A 13 -2.30 -19.67 4.18
N GLU A 14 -2.45 -18.37 4.11
CA GLU A 14 -1.35 -17.42 3.95
C GLU A 14 -0.44 -17.41 5.19
N ARG A 15 -1.04 -17.21 6.37
CA ARG A 15 -0.35 -17.08 7.64
C ARG A 15 0.46 -18.32 8.04
N LEU A 16 0.00 -19.51 7.67
CA LEU A 16 0.63 -20.79 7.96
C LEU A 16 1.51 -21.31 6.80
N GLY A 17 1.62 -20.56 5.70
CA GLY A 17 2.41 -20.96 4.54
C GLY A 17 1.86 -22.15 3.77
N LEU A 18 0.56 -22.45 3.86
CA LEU A 18 -0.04 -23.65 3.29
C LEU A 18 -0.05 -23.62 1.75
N TYR A 19 -0.34 -22.47 1.17
CA TYR A 19 -0.31 -22.28 -0.29
C TYR A 19 1.10 -22.38 -0.83
N GLN A 20 2.08 -21.77 -0.15
CA GLN A 20 3.48 -21.80 -0.53
C GLN A 20 4.04 -23.24 -0.46
N ALA A 21 3.67 -24.01 0.58
CA ALA A 21 4.07 -25.41 0.70
C ALA A 21 3.48 -26.31 -0.41
N LEU A 22 2.20 -26.07 -0.79
CA LEU A 22 1.59 -26.78 -1.92
C LEU A 22 2.23 -26.37 -3.26
N TYR A 23 2.62 -25.11 -3.41
CA TYR A 23 3.26 -24.61 -4.62
C TYR A 23 4.69 -25.14 -4.77
N ALA A 24 5.49 -25.07 -3.70
CA ALA A 24 6.90 -25.43 -3.74
C ALA A 24 7.13 -26.95 -3.80
N ASP A 25 6.36 -27.71 -2.99
CA ASP A 25 6.60 -29.14 -2.76
C ASP A 25 5.56 -30.03 -3.46
N GLY A 26 4.63 -29.44 -4.21
CA GLY A 26 3.62 -30.14 -4.98
C GLY A 26 2.48 -30.76 -4.16
N PRO A 27 1.65 -31.60 -4.79
CA PRO A 27 0.46 -32.19 -4.19
C PRO A 27 0.74 -32.91 -2.87
N ALA A 28 -0.19 -32.81 -1.91
CA ALA A 28 -0.02 -33.38 -0.59
C ALA A 28 -1.34 -33.97 -0.04
N THR A 29 -1.22 -35.01 0.78
CA THR A 29 -2.27 -35.41 1.71
C THR A 29 -2.30 -34.44 2.91
N SER A 30 -3.36 -34.50 3.73
CA SER A 30 -3.47 -33.69 4.93
C SER A 30 -2.29 -33.92 5.91
N ALA A 31 -1.85 -35.19 6.03
CA ALA A 31 -0.71 -35.56 6.89
C ALA A 31 0.61 -35.00 6.35
N GLU A 32 0.84 -35.09 5.03
CA GLU A 32 2.05 -34.56 4.38
C GLU A 32 2.12 -33.02 4.50
N LEU A 33 1.03 -32.31 4.23
CA LEU A 33 1.01 -30.86 4.33
C LEU A 33 1.19 -30.39 5.79
N ALA A 34 0.54 -31.07 6.74
CA ALA A 34 0.72 -30.80 8.16
C ALA A 34 2.18 -30.96 8.60
N ALA A 35 2.86 -32.02 8.12
CA ALA A 35 4.28 -32.24 8.40
C ALA A 35 5.18 -31.15 7.77
N ARG A 36 4.90 -30.73 6.52
CA ARG A 36 5.66 -29.67 5.82
C ARG A 36 5.57 -28.32 6.55
N THR A 37 4.42 -28.02 7.15
CA THR A 37 4.13 -26.70 7.73
C THR A 37 4.17 -26.66 9.26
N GLY A 38 4.48 -27.78 9.91
CA GLY A 38 4.52 -27.87 11.37
C GLY A 38 3.15 -27.69 12.04
N THR A 39 2.08 -28.05 11.36
CA THR A 39 0.70 -27.89 11.82
C THR A 39 0.05 -29.22 12.21
N THR A 40 -1.21 -29.18 12.66
CA THR A 40 -1.95 -30.38 13.09
C THR A 40 -2.82 -30.91 11.95
N GLU A 41 -2.66 -32.21 11.63
CA GLU A 41 -3.33 -32.87 10.48
C GLU A 41 -4.85 -32.64 10.48
N ARG A 42 -5.53 -32.75 11.61
CA ARG A 42 -6.99 -32.63 11.65
C ARG A 42 -7.48 -31.25 11.19
N TYR A 43 -6.76 -30.17 11.57
CA TYR A 43 -7.07 -28.82 11.09
C TYR A 43 -6.76 -28.66 9.61
N ILE A 44 -5.62 -29.18 9.16
CA ILE A 44 -5.23 -29.13 7.75
C ILE A 44 -6.20 -29.87 6.87
N ARG A 45 -6.70 -31.03 7.30
CA ARG A 45 -7.71 -31.78 6.54
C ARG A 45 -8.99 -30.98 6.34
N GLU A 46 -9.50 -30.35 7.40
CA GLU A 46 -10.70 -29.51 7.29
C GLU A 46 -10.47 -28.31 6.36
N TRP A 47 -9.30 -27.68 6.45
CA TRP A 47 -8.92 -26.56 5.60
C TRP A 47 -8.80 -26.98 4.13
N LEU A 48 -8.15 -28.10 3.84
CA LEU A 48 -8.02 -28.65 2.49
C LEU A 48 -9.38 -29.02 1.89
N GLU A 49 -10.24 -29.70 2.65
CA GLU A 49 -11.59 -30.08 2.21
C GLU A 49 -12.45 -28.84 1.95
N HIS A 50 -12.38 -27.81 2.80
CA HIS A 50 -13.07 -26.54 2.59
C HIS A 50 -12.60 -25.85 1.30
N HIS A 51 -11.28 -25.73 1.09
CA HIS A 51 -10.72 -25.07 -0.08
C HIS A 51 -10.98 -25.83 -1.38
N ALA A 52 -10.99 -27.17 -1.34
CA ALA A 52 -11.38 -27.98 -2.48
C ALA A 52 -12.88 -27.87 -2.78
N ALA A 53 -13.73 -27.83 -1.74
CA ALA A 53 -15.17 -27.64 -1.92
C ALA A 53 -15.50 -26.24 -2.48
N GLY A 54 -14.69 -25.21 -2.14
CA GLY A 54 -14.80 -23.84 -2.66
C GLY A 54 -14.12 -23.63 -4.02
N GLY A 55 -13.37 -24.62 -4.52
CA GLY A 55 -12.67 -24.55 -5.81
C GLY A 55 -11.35 -23.74 -5.77
N LEU A 56 -10.85 -23.38 -4.59
CA LEU A 56 -9.52 -22.75 -4.44
C LEU A 56 -8.39 -23.76 -4.59
N LEU A 57 -8.61 -25.01 -4.19
CA LEU A 57 -7.72 -26.14 -4.42
C LEU A 57 -8.43 -27.21 -5.27
N GLU A 58 -7.67 -28.09 -5.85
CA GLU A 58 -8.16 -29.29 -6.50
C GLU A 58 -7.74 -30.54 -5.71
N VAL A 59 -8.50 -31.63 -5.89
CA VAL A 59 -8.25 -32.95 -5.29
C VAL A 59 -8.21 -34.02 -6.37
N ASP A 60 -7.26 -34.95 -6.27
CA ASP A 60 -7.03 -35.99 -7.27
C ASP A 60 -8.19 -36.99 -7.36
N ASP A 61 -8.66 -37.48 -6.22
CA ASP A 61 -9.80 -38.42 -6.12
C ASP A 61 -10.70 -38.03 -4.94
N PRO A 62 -11.82 -37.33 -5.19
CA PRO A 62 -12.78 -36.97 -4.14
C PRO A 62 -13.41 -38.17 -3.42
N ALA A 63 -13.43 -39.35 -4.07
CA ALA A 63 -14.01 -40.58 -3.50
C ALA A 63 -13.04 -41.34 -2.60
N ALA A 64 -11.76 -40.99 -2.62
CA ALA A 64 -10.76 -41.59 -1.75
C ALA A 64 -11.07 -41.30 -0.27
N GLY A 65 -10.55 -42.12 0.62
CA GLY A 65 -10.67 -41.91 2.06
C GLY A 65 -10.05 -40.57 2.50
N PRO A 66 -10.56 -39.93 3.57
CA PRO A 66 -10.17 -38.55 3.95
C PRO A 66 -8.66 -38.33 4.17
N LEU A 67 -7.94 -39.38 4.57
CA LEU A 67 -6.49 -39.33 4.78
C LEU A 67 -5.67 -39.70 3.53
N ALA A 68 -6.33 -40.18 2.48
CA ALA A 68 -5.69 -40.62 1.25
C ALA A 68 -5.80 -39.59 0.11
N ARG A 69 -6.74 -38.66 0.19
CA ARG A 69 -6.93 -37.58 -0.80
C ARG A 69 -5.66 -36.72 -0.88
N ARG A 70 -5.23 -36.45 -2.11
CA ARG A 70 -4.12 -35.51 -2.36
C ARG A 70 -4.70 -34.23 -2.95
N TYR A 71 -4.28 -33.11 -2.39
CA TYR A 71 -4.72 -31.78 -2.78
C TYR A 71 -3.59 -31.03 -3.45
N PHE A 72 -3.91 -30.16 -4.38
CA PHE A 72 -2.93 -29.32 -5.05
C PHE A 72 -3.49 -27.93 -5.36
N LEU A 73 -2.60 -26.96 -5.44
CA LEU A 73 -2.91 -25.60 -5.85
C LEU A 73 -2.92 -25.56 -7.39
N PRO A 74 -4.06 -25.24 -8.04
CA PRO A 74 -4.11 -25.12 -9.48
C PRO A 74 -3.11 -24.10 -10.01
N PRO A 75 -2.42 -24.33 -11.13
CA PRO A 75 -1.45 -23.37 -11.67
C PRO A 75 -2.01 -21.97 -11.89
N GLY A 76 -3.30 -21.86 -12.26
CA GLY A 76 -3.98 -20.57 -12.42
C GLY A 76 -4.19 -19.78 -11.10
N HIS A 77 -4.15 -20.46 -9.96
CA HIS A 77 -4.33 -19.85 -8.64
C HIS A 77 -3.00 -19.48 -7.96
N VAL A 78 -1.88 -20.03 -8.42
CA VAL A 78 -0.53 -19.73 -7.88
C VAL A 78 -0.24 -18.22 -7.81
N PRO A 79 -0.47 -17.44 -8.89
CA PRO A 79 -0.21 -16.00 -8.85
C PRO A 79 -1.04 -15.23 -7.82
N VAL A 80 -2.22 -15.77 -7.46
CA VAL A 80 -3.16 -15.09 -6.57
C VAL A 80 -2.95 -15.48 -5.10
N LEU A 81 -2.56 -16.74 -4.85
CA LEU A 81 -2.55 -17.31 -3.49
C LEU A 81 -1.15 -17.63 -2.94
N ALA A 82 -0.15 -17.85 -3.80
CA ALA A 82 1.15 -18.34 -3.37
C ALA A 82 2.35 -17.48 -3.80
N ASP A 83 2.31 -16.89 -4.99
CA ASP A 83 3.43 -16.09 -5.51
C ASP A 83 3.33 -14.64 -5.05
N THR A 84 4.02 -14.32 -3.95
CA THR A 84 4.09 -12.97 -3.38
C THR A 84 4.81 -11.95 -4.28
N GLY A 85 5.49 -12.39 -5.32
CA GLY A 85 6.15 -11.54 -6.32
C GLY A 85 5.24 -11.16 -7.51
N ASP A 86 4.10 -11.83 -7.66
CA ASP A 86 3.15 -11.54 -8.74
C ASP A 86 2.23 -10.36 -8.35
N VAL A 87 1.97 -9.46 -9.30
CA VAL A 87 1.07 -8.30 -9.11
C VAL A 87 -0.39 -8.70 -8.84
N ARG A 88 -0.75 -9.94 -9.10
CA ARG A 88 -2.08 -10.52 -8.84
C ARG A 88 -2.21 -11.13 -7.45
N TYR A 89 -1.16 -11.14 -6.64
CA TYR A 89 -1.21 -11.72 -5.30
C TYR A 89 -2.26 -11.02 -4.45
N GLN A 90 -3.19 -11.80 -3.89
CA GLN A 90 -4.35 -11.30 -3.15
C GLN A 90 -4.56 -12.00 -1.79
N ALA A 91 -3.77 -13.03 -1.45
CA ALA A 91 -3.95 -13.75 -0.20
C ALA A 91 -3.77 -12.87 1.06
N PHE A 92 -3.02 -11.77 0.95
CA PHE A 92 -2.86 -10.77 2.01
C PHE A 92 -4.19 -10.14 2.47
N ASN A 93 -5.21 -10.08 1.60
CA ASN A 93 -6.52 -9.51 1.97
C ASN A 93 -7.15 -10.21 3.18
N GLY A 94 -6.87 -11.49 3.37
CA GLY A 94 -7.29 -12.22 4.56
C GLY A 94 -6.73 -11.61 5.85
N ALA A 95 -5.44 -11.24 5.85
CA ALA A 95 -4.78 -10.60 6.99
C ALA A 95 -5.33 -9.20 7.25
N GLU A 96 -5.57 -8.42 6.19
CA GLU A 96 -6.15 -7.07 6.31
C GLU A 96 -7.58 -7.09 6.89
N ILE A 97 -8.42 -8.04 6.47
CA ILE A 97 -9.77 -8.22 7.03
C ILE A 97 -9.71 -8.62 8.51
N VAL A 98 -8.82 -9.54 8.88
CA VAL A 98 -8.64 -9.93 10.30
C VAL A 98 -8.15 -8.74 11.13
N ARG A 99 -7.24 -7.93 10.61
CA ARG A 99 -6.74 -6.71 11.24
C ARG A 99 -7.87 -5.69 11.44
N ALA A 100 -8.62 -5.39 10.40
CA ALA A 100 -9.76 -4.48 10.47
C ALA A 100 -10.83 -4.98 11.46
N ALA A 101 -11.16 -6.27 11.43
CA ALA A 101 -12.16 -6.85 12.32
C ALA A 101 -11.82 -6.71 13.81
N ARG A 102 -10.52 -6.76 14.16
CA ARG A 102 -10.07 -6.53 15.55
C ARG A 102 -10.29 -5.10 16.03
N TRP A 103 -10.37 -4.15 15.11
CA TRP A 103 -10.53 -2.72 15.38
C TRP A 103 -11.99 -2.25 15.42
N MET A 104 -12.91 -3.09 14.95
CA MET A 104 -14.32 -2.70 14.81
C MET A 104 -15.02 -2.27 16.10
N PRO A 105 -14.75 -2.84 17.30
CA PRO A 105 -15.34 -2.34 18.54
C PRO A 105 -14.99 -0.86 18.82
N GLU A 106 -13.73 -0.49 18.62
CA GLU A 106 -13.20 0.85 18.82
C GLU A 106 -13.71 1.82 17.74
N VAL A 107 -13.77 1.37 16.48
CA VAL A 107 -14.39 2.15 15.39
C VAL A 107 -15.86 2.42 15.69
N ALA A 108 -16.62 1.43 16.18
CA ALA A 108 -18.01 1.62 16.57
C ALA A 108 -18.20 2.65 17.69
N GLU A 109 -17.26 2.74 18.63
CA GLU A 109 -17.26 3.77 19.66
C GLU A 109 -16.88 5.14 19.09
N ALA A 110 -15.91 5.20 18.19
CA ALA A 110 -15.57 6.42 17.47
C ALA A 110 -16.76 7.01 16.68
N PHE A 111 -17.58 6.17 16.08
CA PHE A 111 -18.83 6.60 15.41
C PHE A 111 -19.83 7.26 16.38
N ARG A 112 -19.82 6.91 17.68
CA ARG A 112 -20.71 7.51 18.67
C ARG A 112 -20.14 8.80 19.28
N SER A 113 -18.84 8.79 19.55
CA SER A 113 -18.15 9.88 20.23
C SER A 113 -17.70 11.00 19.30
N GLY A 114 -17.56 10.74 17.99
CA GLY A 114 -16.95 11.64 17.02
C GLY A 114 -15.42 11.73 17.13
N GLY A 115 -14.79 10.91 18.00
CA GLY A 115 -13.35 10.83 18.16
C GLY A 115 -12.70 9.82 17.21
N ALA A 116 -11.38 9.61 17.38
CA ALA A 116 -10.68 8.52 16.73
C ALA A 116 -10.62 7.29 17.60
N PRO A 117 -10.61 6.08 17.03
CA PRO A 117 -10.17 4.90 17.73
C PRO A 117 -8.66 5.00 18.03
N PRO A 118 -8.14 4.25 19.02
CA PRO A 118 -6.70 4.17 19.22
C PRO A 118 -6.04 3.68 17.93
N PRO A 119 -4.78 4.07 17.65
CA PRO A 119 -4.08 3.63 16.44
C PRO A 119 -4.17 2.13 16.28
N LEU A 120 -4.42 1.68 15.05
CA LEU A 120 -4.48 0.26 14.73
C LEU A 120 -3.07 -0.33 14.98
N PRO A 121 -2.92 -1.28 15.92
CA PRO A 121 -1.61 -1.80 16.24
C PRO A 121 -0.89 -2.31 15.00
N TRP A 122 0.34 -1.89 14.81
CA TRP A 122 1.25 -2.50 13.84
C TRP A 122 1.32 -3.99 14.17
N ALA A 123 1.07 -4.85 13.18
CA ALA A 123 1.24 -6.28 13.37
C ALA A 123 2.75 -6.58 13.42
N PRO A 124 3.31 -7.02 14.57
CA PRO A 124 4.76 -7.28 14.69
C PRO A 124 5.25 -8.36 13.72
N GLU A 125 4.35 -9.07 13.09
CA GLU A 125 4.59 -10.26 12.27
C GLU A 125 4.52 -9.99 10.77
N GLY A 126 4.70 -8.73 10.38
CA GLY A 126 4.72 -8.28 9.00
C GLY A 126 3.36 -7.70 8.57
N ARG A 127 3.35 -6.41 8.28
CA ARG A 127 2.35 -5.86 7.36
C ARG A 127 2.52 -6.64 6.07
N PRO A 128 1.47 -7.25 5.51
CA PRO A 128 1.60 -7.84 4.19
C PRO A 128 2.19 -6.76 3.28
N GLU A 129 3.28 -7.10 2.61
CA GLU A 129 3.93 -6.17 1.68
C GLU A 129 3.16 -6.15 0.36
N PHE A 130 1.84 -5.86 0.45
CA PHE A 130 0.94 -5.96 -0.70
C PHE A 130 1.40 -5.03 -1.84
N ASN A 131 1.96 -3.85 -1.50
CA ASN A 131 2.46 -2.91 -2.49
C ASN A 131 3.80 -3.32 -3.10
N ARG A 132 4.54 -4.25 -2.50
CA ARG A 132 5.87 -4.63 -2.96
C ARG A 132 5.85 -5.11 -4.42
N ALA A 133 5.04 -6.12 -4.73
CA ALA A 133 4.96 -6.67 -6.08
C ALA A 133 4.46 -5.62 -7.08
N VAL A 134 3.47 -4.82 -6.70
CA VAL A 134 2.90 -3.75 -7.51
C VAL A 134 3.95 -2.69 -7.82
N PHE A 135 4.66 -2.16 -6.83
CA PHE A 135 5.65 -1.11 -7.07
C PHE A 135 6.87 -1.61 -7.84
N LEU A 136 7.39 -2.79 -7.51
CA LEU A 136 8.54 -3.35 -8.23
C LEU A 136 8.24 -3.72 -9.70
N ASN A 137 7.00 -4.03 -10.03
CA ASN A 137 6.63 -4.46 -11.38
C ASN A 137 5.84 -3.43 -12.18
N LEU A 138 5.06 -2.56 -11.55
CA LEU A 138 4.22 -1.61 -12.26
C LEU A 138 4.69 -0.16 -12.11
N LEU A 139 4.94 0.34 -10.88
CA LEU A 139 5.28 1.75 -10.67
C LEU A 139 6.48 2.17 -11.53
N ALA A 140 7.59 1.50 -11.35
CA ALA A 140 8.84 1.90 -11.97
C ALA A 140 9.03 1.40 -13.42
N LYS A 141 8.30 0.34 -13.83
CA LYS A 141 8.45 -0.26 -15.17
C LYS A 141 7.34 0.14 -16.14
N GLN A 142 6.21 0.64 -15.64
CA GLN A 142 5.06 0.97 -16.50
C GLN A 142 4.50 2.36 -16.19
N TRP A 143 4.21 2.69 -14.90
CA TRP A 143 3.49 3.92 -14.58
C TRP A 143 4.35 5.16 -14.77
N LEU A 144 5.55 5.21 -14.16
CA LEU A 144 6.46 6.34 -14.36
C LEU A 144 6.94 6.49 -15.80
N PRO A 145 7.30 5.40 -16.55
CA PRO A 145 7.61 5.51 -17.98
C PRO A 145 6.47 6.02 -18.85
N ALA A 146 5.20 5.87 -18.45
CA ALA A 146 4.06 6.45 -19.14
C ALA A 146 4.00 7.98 -19.02
N ILE A 147 4.76 8.59 -18.10
CA ILE A 147 4.89 10.03 -17.89
C ILE A 147 6.21 10.47 -18.52
N ALA A 148 6.20 10.71 -19.83
CA ALA A 148 7.38 10.77 -20.67
C ALA A 148 8.46 11.78 -20.22
N ASP A 149 8.08 12.96 -19.77
CA ASP A 149 9.02 13.98 -19.28
C ASP A 149 9.62 13.62 -17.88
N VAL A 150 8.84 12.99 -17.02
CA VAL A 150 9.35 12.45 -15.75
C VAL A 150 10.33 11.31 -16.01
N ASP A 151 9.97 10.34 -16.85
CA ASP A 151 10.86 9.24 -17.23
C ASP A 151 12.19 9.77 -17.83
N LEU A 152 12.11 10.74 -18.72
CA LEU A 152 13.28 11.37 -19.33
C LEU A 152 14.16 12.06 -18.27
N ARG A 153 13.56 12.80 -17.32
CA ARG A 153 14.30 13.46 -16.24
C ARG A 153 14.99 12.46 -15.31
N LEU A 154 14.32 11.38 -14.93
CA LEU A 154 14.87 10.35 -14.05
C LEU A 154 16.02 9.55 -14.67
N ARG A 155 16.08 9.47 -16.02
CA ARG A 155 17.17 8.84 -16.77
C ARG A 155 18.30 9.79 -17.14
N GLY A 156 18.07 11.09 -16.97
CA GLY A 156 18.97 12.14 -17.47
C GLY A 156 20.07 12.53 -16.51
N GLU A 157 20.97 13.36 -17.03
CA GLU A 157 22.04 14.04 -16.27
C GLU A 157 21.71 15.54 -16.11
N PRO A 158 22.04 16.18 -14.98
CA PRO A 158 22.64 15.58 -13.79
C PRO A 158 21.67 14.62 -13.09
N PRO A 159 22.15 13.70 -12.23
CA PRO A 159 21.32 12.74 -11.50
C PRO A 159 20.12 13.40 -10.77
N ALA A 160 18.93 12.87 -10.96
CA ALA A 160 17.73 13.43 -10.36
C ALA A 160 17.62 13.07 -8.87
N ARG A 161 17.05 13.97 -8.07
CA ARG A 161 16.65 13.71 -6.69
C ARG A 161 15.14 13.54 -6.60
N VAL A 162 14.71 12.52 -5.90
CA VAL A 162 13.30 12.19 -5.68
C VAL A 162 12.98 12.23 -4.20
N ALA A 163 11.88 12.87 -3.81
CA ALA A 163 11.29 12.74 -2.49
C ALA A 163 10.03 11.87 -2.59
N ASP A 164 9.88 10.91 -1.68
CA ASP A 164 8.73 10.01 -1.62
C ASP A 164 8.03 10.18 -0.28
N LEU A 165 6.90 10.87 -0.27
CA LEU A 165 6.13 11.20 0.93
C LEU A 165 5.08 10.13 1.20
N ALA A 166 4.90 9.75 2.47
CA ALA A 166 4.13 8.59 2.91
C ALA A 166 4.67 7.29 2.27
N CYS A 167 5.99 7.12 2.30
CA CYS A 167 6.67 6.00 1.65
C CYS A 167 6.43 4.64 2.33
N GLY A 168 5.80 4.61 3.50
CA GLY A 168 5.52 3.40 4.25
C GLY A 168 6.77 2.55 4.48
N THR A 169 6.74 1.28 4.09
CA THR A 169 7.86 0.34 4.19
C THR A 169 8.89 0.48 3.05
N GLY A 170 8.81 1.55 2.25
CA GLY A 170 9.84 1.99 1.30
C GLY A 170 9.83 1.32 -0.07
N TRP A 171 8.83 0.52 -0.41
CA TRP A 171 8.85 -0.23 -1.68
C TRP A 171 8.71 0.64 -2.92
N SER A 172 7.99 1.76 -2.86
CA SER A 172 7.93 2.76 -3.93
C SER A 172 9.31 3.37 -4.20
N SER A 173 9.98 3.84 -3.15
CA SER A 173 11.33 4.41 -3.20
C SER A 173 12.35 3.42 -3.75
N ILE A 174 12.33 2.17 -3.25
CA ILE A 174 13.21 1.09 -3.71
C ILE A 174 12.95 0.75 -5.18
N ALA A 175 11.70 0.64 -5.60
CA ALA A 175 11.34 0.36 -6.99
C ALA A 175 11.84 1.46 -7.94
N MET A 176 11.67 2.73 -7.56
CA MET A 176 12.20 3.87 -8.34
C MET A 176 13.73 3.80 -8.45
N ALA A 177 14.44 3.60 -7.34
CA ALA A 177 15.91 3.55 -7.35
C ALA A 177 16.47 2.32 -8.12
N GLN A 178 15.75 1.20 -8.16
CA GLN A 178 16.14 0.05 -8.97
C GLN A 178 15.97 0.31 -10.48
N ALA A 179 14.86 0.94 -10.87
CA ALA A 179 14.57 1.18 -12.29
C ALA A 179 15.37 2.36 -12.87
N TYR A 180 15.75 3.31 -12.03
CA TYR A 180 16.50 4.51 -12.41
C TYR A 180 17.86 4.56 -11.67
N PRO A 181 18.92 3.96 -12.21
CA PRO A 181 20.18 3.77 -11.50
C PRO A 181 20.92 5.06 -11.08
N LEU A 182 20.59 6.18 -11.72
CA LEU A 182 21.27 7.47 -11.45
C LEU A 182 20.63 8.25 -10.31
N ILE A 183 19.36 8.03 -9.98
CA ILE A 183 18.65 8.85 -9.00
C ILE A 183 19.06 8.55 -7.55
N SER A 184 18.87 9.53 -6.68
CA SER A 184 18.75 9.33 -5.23
C SER A 184 17.30 9.55 -4.78
N VAL A 185 16.85 8.80 -3.76
CA VAL A 185 15.50 8.89 -3.23
C VAL A 185 15.56 9.11 -1.72
N ASP A 186 14.86 10.11 -1.24
CA ASP A 186 14.63 10.38 0.16
C ASP A 186 13.16 10.08 0.49
N GLY A 187 12.89 9.00 1.24
CA GLY A 187 11.57 8.58 1.67
C GLY A 187 11.21 9.15 3.04
N PHE A 188 9.97 9.59 3.20
CA PHE A 188 9.45 10.17 4.42
C PHE A 188 8.12 9.50 4.80
N ASP A 189 7.98 9.13 6.07
CA ASP A 189 6.74 8.57 6.61
C ASP A 189 6.61 8.93 8.10
N LEU A 190 5.38 9.07 8.58
CA LEU A 190 5.08 9.34 9.98
C LEU A 190 5.39 8.14 10.88
N ASP A 191 5.23 6.92 10.35
CA ASP A 191 5.38 5.67 11.08
C ASP A 191 6.86 5.27 11.21
N ALA A 192 7.41 5.40 12.42
CA ALA A 192 8.81 5.06 12.71
C ALA A 192 9.12 3.56 12.51
N ASP A 193 8.13 2.67 12.72
CA ASP A 193 8.29 1.23 12.52
C ASP A 193 8.31 0.90 11.02
N ALA A 194 7.47 1.57 10.22
CA ALA A 194 7.51 1.48 8.77
C ALA A 194 8.87 1.96 8.23
N ILE A 195 9.40 3.09 8.73
CA ILE A 195 10.72 3.60 8.36
C ILE A 195 11.85 2.64 8.76
N ALA A 196 11.75 2.01 9.93
CA ALA A 196 12.72 0.98 10.31
C ALA A 196 12.70 -0.23 9.36
N ALA A 197 11.51 -0.64 8.90
CA ALA A 197 11.36 -1.67 7.88
C ALA A 197 11.93 -1.20 6.52
N ALA A 198 11.61 0.02 6.08
CA ALA A 198 12.10 0.59 4.82
C ALA A 198 13.63 0.61 4.74
N ARG A 199 14.29 0.98 5.83
CA ARG A 199 15.78 0.95 5.93
C ARG A 199 16.35 -0.46 5.78
N ARG A 200 15.70 -1.48 6.38
CA ARG A 200 16.12 -2.88 6.21
C ARG A 200 15.96 -3.33 4.76
N HIS A 201 14.80 -3.04 4.14
CA HIS A 201 14.53 -3.41 2.75
C HIS A 201 15.51 -2.75 1.77
N ALA A 202 15.86 -1.47 1.98
CA ALA A 202 16.88 -0.81 1.16
C ALA A 202 18.27 -1.45 1.33
N GLY A 203 18.64 -1.82 2.57
CA GLY A 203 19.87 -2.55 2.84
C GLY A 203 19.93 -3.90 2.16
N GLU A 204 18.86 -4.69 2.25
CA GLU A 204 18.72 -6.00 1.58
C GLU A 204 18.73 -5.87 0.06
N ALA A 205 18.19 -4.77 -0.48
CA ALA A 205 18.22 -4.46 -1.91
C ALA A 205 19.57 -3.90 -2.39
N GLY A 206 20.53 -3.62 -1.49
CA GLY A 206 21.82 -3.03 -1.83
C GLY A 206 21.73 -1.56 -2.27
N LEU A 207 20.76 -0.81 -1.76
CA LEU A 207 20.45 0.57 -2.18
C LEU A 207 20.65 1.62 -1.08
N ALA A 208 21.19 1.25 0.08
CA ALA A 208 21.32 2.12 1.25
C ALA A 208 22.24 3.36 1.00
N ASP A 209 23.02 3.36 -0.04
CA ASP A 209 23.85 4.47 -0.49
C ASP A 209 23.09 5.54 -1.28
N ARG A 210 21.92 5.20 -1.86
CA ARG A 210 21.12 6.07 -2.73
C ARG A 210 19.68 6.26 -2.27
N VAL A 211 19.20 5.45 -1.32
CA VAL A 211 17.84 5.52 -0.77
C VAL A 211 17.93 5.73 0.73
N THR A 212 17.44 6.87 1.19
CA THR A 212 17.39 7.19 2.62
C THR A 212 15.95 7.27 3.11
N PHE A 213 15.73 7.04 4.41
CA PHE A 213 14.38 7.08 4.98
C PHE A 213 14.39 7.85 6.31
N THR A 214 13.41 8.73 6.48
CA THR A 214 13.27 9.58 7.66
C THR A 214 11.86 9.51 8.22
N ALA A 215 11.75 9.28 9.53
CA ALA A 215 10.46 9.38 10.22
C ALA A 215 10.10 10.87 10.36
N ALA A 216 9.08 11.33 9.65
CA ALA A 216 8.63 12.72 9.64
C ALA A 216 7.17 12.83 9.21
N ASP A 217 6.43 13.76 9.83
CA ASP A 217 5.07 14.12 9.44
C ASP A 217 5.11 15.15 8.30
N ALA A 218 4.75 14.71 7.09
CA ALA A 218 4.66 15.59 5.92
C ALA A 218 3.57 16.66 6.05
N SER A 219 2.57 16.45 6.91
CA SER A 219 1.44 17.37 7.14
C SER A 219 1.55 18.16 8.45
N GLY A 220 2.58 17.88 9.26
CA GLY A 220 2.77 18.48 10.59
C GLY A 220 3.22 19.94 10.56
N PRO A 221 2.88 20.74 11.61
CA PRO A 221 3.35 22.12 11.74
C PRO A 221 4.88 22.25 11.77
N ASP A 222 5.57 21.19 12.20
CA ASP A 222 7.03 21.12 12.27
C ASP A 222 7.68 20.70 10.93
N ALA A 223 6.90 20.32 9.94
CA ALA A 223 7.40 20.09 8.58
C ALA A 223 8.03 21.37 7.99
N SER A 224 7.79 22.54 8.60
CA SER A 224 8.27 23.86 8.17
C SER A 224 8.93 24.71 9.27
N GLY A 225 9.16 24.16 10.48
CA GLY A 225 9.65 24.93 11.63
C GLY A 225 11.19 25.00 11.75
N PRO A 226 11.75 26.13 12.28
CA PRO A 226 13.20 26.31 12.47
C PRO A 226 13.81 25.46 13.60
N ASP A 227 13.00 24.80 14.42
CA ASP A 227 13.44 24.03 15.61
C ASP A 227 13.44 22.50 15.42
N ALA A 228 13.33 22.01 14.18
CA ALA A 228 13.50 20.58 13.88
C ALA A 228 14.95 20.16 14.10
N SER A 229 15.34 19.94 15.37
CA SER A 229 16.66 19.46 15.79
C SER A 229 16.85 17.94 15.58
N GLY A 230 15.96 17.31 14.80
CA GLY A 230 16.10 15.96 14.25
C GLY A 230 16.30 16.01 12.73
N PRO A 231 16.62 14.90 12.06
CA PRO A 231 16.59 14.83 10.60
C PRO A 231 15.14 14.92 10.13
N GLY A 232 14.58 16.13 10.18
CA GLY A 232 13.21 16.44 9.75
C GLY A 232 13.13 16.62 8.23
N MET A 233 11.90 16.80 7.75
CA MET A 233 11.64 17.27 6.39
C MET A 233 12.53 18.51 6.12
N PRO A 234 13.05 18.67 4.88
CA PRO A 234 13.75 19.90 4.52
C PRO A 234 12.82 21.08 4.81
N GLY A 235 13.18 21.91 5.82
CA GLY A 235 12.39 23.08 6.21
C GLY A 235 12.26 24.07 5.05
N PRO A 236 11.40 25.10 5.18
CA PRO A 236 11.18 26.11 4.13
C PRO A 236 12.43 26.93 3.78
N GLY A 237 13.54 26.70 4.46
CA GLY A 237 14.85 27.32 4.18
C GLY A 237 15.71 26.60 3.15
N MET A 238 15.31 25.43 2.64
CA MET A 238 15.98 24.70 1.56
C MET A 238 15.03 24.55 0.35
N PRO A 239 14.76 25.61 -0.40
CA PRO A 239 13.89 25.53 -1.55
C PRO A 239 14.52 24.74 -2.69
N GLY A 240 13.71 23.93 -3.36
CA GLY A 240 14.04 23.45 -4.69
C GLY A 240 15.11 22.38 -4.77
N GLN A 241 14.97 21.26 -4.02
CA GLN A 241 15.99 20.19 -4.04
C GLN A 241 15.59 18.96 -4.86
N TYR A 242 14.30 18.75 -5.11
CA TYR A 242 13.81 17.52 -5.73
C TYR A 242 13.20 17.77 -7.11
N ASP A 243 13.66 17.00 -8.08
CA ASP A 243 13.15 17.02 -9.45
C ASP A 243 11.75 16.38 -9.54
N LEU A 244 11.51 15.43 -8.65
CA LEU A 244 10.25 14.74 -8.49
C LEU A 244 9.91 14.60 -7.01
N VAL A 245 8.67 14.90 -6.66
CA VAL A 245 8.06 14.50 -5.38
C VAL A 245 6.94 13.53 -5.69
N THR A 246 6.81 12.44 -4.93
CA THR A 246 5.73 11.46 -5.06
C THR A 246 4.92 11.36 -3.78
N ILE A 247 3.61 11.15 -3.90
CA ILE A 247 2.70 10.70 -2.84
C ILE A 247 1.85 9.58 -3.46
N ILE A 248 2.05 8.34 -3.03
CA ILE A 248 1.41 7.18 -3.64
C ILE A 248 0.60 6.43 -2.60
N GLU A 249 -0.73 6.35 -2.77
CA GLU A 249 -1.68 5.72 -1.84
C GLU A 249 -1.57 6.26 -0.40
N GLY A 250 -1.37 7.57 -0.24
CA GLY A 250 -1.13 8.12 1.08
C GLY A 250 -1.78 9.47 1.35
N LEU A 251 -2.16 10.23 0.32
CA LEU A 251 -2.67 11.59 0.54
C LEU A 251 -4.04 11.59 1.23
N HIS A 252 -4.91 10.66 0.90
CA HIS A 252 -6.24 10.52 1.51
C HIS A 252 -6.18 10.10 3.00
N ASP A 253 -5.08 9.51 3.44
CA ASP A 253 -4.82 9.10 4.82
C ASP A 253 -4.13 10.19 5.66
N MET A 254 -3.82 11.34 5.08
CA MET A 254 -3.23 12.45 5.81
C MET A 254 -4.32 13.31 6.47
N SER A 255 -4.12 13.66 7.74
CA SER A 255 -5.03 14.56 8.45
C SER A 255 -5.11 15.93 7.79
N ARG A 256 -3.98 16.45 7.29
CA ARG A 256 -3.85 17.79 6.69
C ARG A 256 -3.25 17.71 5.28
N PRO A 257 -4.01 17.21 4.29
CA PRO A 257 -3.49 16.97 2.94
C PRO A 257 -3.03 18.26 2.23
N ALA A 258 -3.68 19.39 2.46
CA ALA A 258 -3.24 20.66 1.89
C ALA A 258 -1.88 21.13 2.44
N ASP A 259 -1.58 20.85 3.72
CA ASP A 259 -0.28 21.17 4.32
C ASP A 259 0.82 20.24 3.78
N ALA A 260 0.53 18.97 3.62
CA ALA A 260 1.44 18.02 2.98
C ALA A 260 1.75 18.41 1.52
N LEU A 261 0.75 18.81 0.77
CA LEU A 261 0.93 19.34 -0.59
C LEU A 261 1.73 20.64 -0.60
N ARG A 262 1.56 21.51 0.39
CA ARG A 262 2.35 22.75 0.54
C ARG A 262 3.82 22.44 0.83
N ALA A 263 4.09 21.47 1.72
CA ALA A 263 5.43 20.99 1.99
C ALA A 263 6.08 20.37 0.73
N ALA A 264 5.36 19.49 0.04
CA ALA A 264 5.80 18.92 -1.23
C ALA A 264 6.14 20.00 -2.27
N ARG A 265 5.30 21.04 -2.37
CA ARG A 265 5.55 22.18 -3.27
C ARG A 265 6.85 22.93 -2.92
N ALA A 266 7.12 23.11 -1.63
CA ALA A 266 8.35 23.78 -1.18
C ALA A 266 9.61 22.97 -1.51
N MET A 267 9.51 21.63 -1.52
CA MET A 267 10.60 20.72 -1.83
C MET A 267 10.97 20.69 -3.32
N LEU A 268 10.06 21.05 -4.24
CA LEU A 268 10.28 20.96 -5.67
C LEU A 268 11.33 21.93 -6.17
N ALA A 269 12.27 21.43 -6.97
CA ALA A 269 13.16 22.22 -7.82
C ALA A 269 12.37 22.89 -8.99
N GLU A 270 13.04 23.76 -9.73
CA GLU A 270 12.50 24.29 -10.98
C GLU A 270 13.42 23.88 -12.15
N PRO A 271 12.92 23.16 -13.14
CA PRO A 271 11.56 22.59 -13.21
C PRO A 271 11.43 21.29 -12.40
N GLY A 272 10.32 21.10 -11.69
CA GLY A 272 10.01 19.89 -10.92
C GLY A 272 8.52 19.62 -10.89
N SER A 273 8.13 18.38 -10.63
CA SER A 273 6.74 17.94 -10.57
C SER A 273 6.42 17.17 -9.30
N LEU A 274 5.21 17.39 -8.77
CA LEU A 274 4.61 16.49 -7.79
C LEU A 274 3.68 15.52 -8.53
N ILE A 275 3.91 14.23 -8.33
CA ILE A 275 3.01 13.17 -8.79
C ILE A 275 2.27 12.61 -7.57
N VAL A 276 0.94 12.69 -7.61
CA VAL A 276 0.06 12.05 -6.63
C VAL A 276 -0.62 10.88 -7.34
N ALA A 277 -0.55 9.69 -6.77
CA ALA A 277 -1.35 8.55 -7.18
C ALA A 277 -2.23 8.15 -6.00
N ASP A 278 -3.53 8.15 -6.22
CA ASP A 278 -4.51 7.88 -5.17
C ASP A 278 -5.68 7.09 -5.76
N GLU A 279 -6.62 6.66 -4.93
CA GLU A 279 -7.69 5.77 -5.30
C GLU A 279 -8.47 6.24 -6.54
N LEU A 280 -8.65 5.35 -7.51
CA LEU A 280 -9.47 5.61 -8.69
C LEU A 280 -10.96 5.53 -8.32
N VAL A 281 -11.55 6.68 -8.08
CA VAL A 281 -12.98 6.83 -7.77
C VAL A 281 -13.67 7.66 -8.85
N GLU A 282 -15.00 7.57 -8.93
CA GLU A 282 -15.78 8.38 -9.87
C GLU A 282 -15.65 9.88 -9.54
N ASP A 283 -15.84 10.74 -10.54
CA ASP A 283 -15.75 12.18 -10.35
C ASP A 283 -16.86 12.72 -9.46
N GLU A 284 -18.04 12.09 -9.52
CA GLU A 284 -19.25 12.43 -8.77
C GLU A 284 -19.75 11.23 -7.96
N PHE A 285 -20.48 11.48 -6.87
CA PHE A 285 -21.17 10.44 -6.11
C PHE A 285 -22.26 9.79 -6.97
N THR A 286 -22.25 8.46 -7.04
CA THR A 286 -23.29 7.67 -7.70
C THR A 286 -23.85 6.60 -6.75
N ALA A 287 -25.12 6.26 -6.90
CA ALA A 287 -25.77 5.18 -6.15
C ALA A 287 -26.82 4.47 -7.03
N PRO A 288 -26.64 3.16 -7.33
CA PRO A 288 -25.51 2.31 -6.91
C PRO A 288 -24.21 2.69 -7.61
N ALA A 289 -23.10 2.56 -6.91
CA ALA A 289 -21.75 2.78 -7.42
C ALA A 289 -21.14 1.51 -8.03
N SER A 290 -20.00 1.64 -8.74
CA SER A 290 -19.19 0.50 -9.19
C SER A 290 -18.71 -0.34 -8.02
N ILE A 291 -18.39 -1.61 -8.26
CA ILE A 291 -17.85 -2.51 -7.21
C ILE A 291 -16.52 -1.98 -6.65
N GLN A 292 -15.72 -1.33 -7.48
CA GLN A 292 -14.47 -0.71 -7.08
C GLN A 292 -14.72 0.47 -6.11
N GLU A 293 -15.64 1.37 -6.43
CA GLU A 293 -15.97 2.48 -5.54
C GLU A 293 -16.62 2.00 -4.23
N GLN A 294 -17.45 0.94 -4.28
CA GLN A 294 -17.96 0.30 -3.07
C GLN A 294 -16.83 -0.26 -2.19
N TYR A 295 -15.79 -0.83 -2.79
CA TYR A 295 -14.60 -1.32 -2.09
C TYR A 295 -13.84 -0.19 -1.39
N HIS A 296 -13.59 0.93 -2.09
CA HIS A 296 -12.94 2.10 -1.48
C HIS A 296 -13.76 2.72 -0.36
N TYR A 297 -15.09 2.82 -0.52
CA TYR A 297 -15.98 3.24 0.56
C TYR A 297 -15.93 2.32 1.77
N ALA A 298 -15.90 1.00 1.56
CA ALA A 298 -15.83 0.06 2.65
C ALA A 298 -14.53 0.25 3.46
N TRP A 299 -13.37 0.35 2.79
CA TRP A 299 -12.11 0.64 3.46
C TRP A 299 -12.09 2.01 4.12
N SER A 300 -12.64 3.02 3.48
CA SER A 300 -12.77 4.35 4.06
C SER A 300 -13.51 4.32 5.39
N VAL A 301 -14.65 3.60 5.45
CA VAL A 301 -15.49 3.47 6.65
C VAL A 301 -14.79 2.71 7.78
N VAL A 302 -14.06 1.63 7.45
CA VAL A 302 -13.51 0.72 8.47
C VAL A 302 -12.07 1.05 8.87
N ALA A 303 -11.35 1.85 8.07
CA ALA A 303 -9.94 2.13 8.33
C ALA A 303 -9.54 3.58 8.06
N CYS A 304 -9.54 4.06 6.81
CA CYS A 304 -8.87 5.32 6.44
C CYS A 304 -9.50 6.53 7.15
N LEU A 305 -10.83 6.67 7.12
CA LEU A 305 -11.49 7.79 7.79
C LEU A 305 -11.33 7.74 9.33
N PRO A 306 -11.61 6.62 10.03
CA PRO A 306 -11.39 6.54 11.46
C PRO A 306 -9.96 6.86 11.91
N ALA A 307 -8.95 6.48 11.12
CA ALA A 307 -7.54 6.68 11.47
C ALA A 307 -7.16 8.17 11.64
N VAL A 308 -7.80 9.07 10.89
CA VAL A 308 -7.47 10.50 10.89
C VAL A 308 -8.40 11.35 11.76
N MET A 309 -9.50 10.81 12.26
CA MET A 309 -10.50 11.57 13.03
C MET A 309 -10.02 12.06 14.41
N GLY A 310 -8.82 11.65 14.85
CA GLY A 310 -8.23 12.10 16.13
C GLY A 310 -7.56 13.48 16.07
N ASP A 311 -7.20 13.94 14.90
CA ASP A 311 -6.64 15.26 14.71
C ASP A 311 -7.78 16.29 14.64
N PRO A 312 -7.83 17.29 15.54
CA PRO A 312 -8.91 18.30 15.52
C PRO A 312 -8.92 19.14 14.23
N ASP A 313 -7.79 19.24 13.54
CA ASP A 313 -7.65 19.98 12.29
C ASP A 313 -7.75 19.09 11.04
N THR A 314 -8.21 17.84 11.21
CA THR A 314 -8.29 16.89 10.11
C THR A 314 -9.25 17.33 9.02
N ALA A 315 -8.82 17.16 7.77
CA ALA A 315 -9.70 17.30 6.60
C ALA A 315 -10.72 16.15 6.48
N ALA A 316 -10.52 15.05 7.22
CA ALA A 316 -11.39 13.88 7.25
C ALA A 316 -11.72 13.36 5.84
N THR A 317 -10.70 13.22 4.99
CA THR A 317 -10.87 12.92 3.55
C THR A 317 -11.41 11.51 3.33
N GLY A 318 -10.74 10.50 3.92
CA GLY A 318 -11.03 9.09 3.67
C GLY A 318 -10.66 8.65 2.25
N ALA A 319 -10.70 7.34 1.99
CA ALA A 319 -10.22 6.74 0.74
C ALA A 319 -10.94 7.23 -0.54
N VAL A 320 -12.16 7.77 -0.42
CA VAL A 320 -12.91 8.27 -1.59
C VAL A 320 -12.58 9.74 -1.85
N MET A 321 -11.32 10.02 -2.11
CA MET A 321 -10.85 11.37 -2.46
C MET A 321 -11.09 11.66 -3.94
N ARG A 322 -12.16 12.41 -4.24
CA ARG A 322 -12.53 12.76 -5.62
C ARG A 322 -11.59 13.80 -6.22
N PRO A 323 -11.45 13.85 -7.56
CA PRO A 323 -10.59 14.82 -8.25
C PRO A 323 -10.88 16.28 -7.86
N ALA A 324 -12.14 16.64 -7.61
CA ALA A 324 -12.50 17.97 -7.15
C ALA A 324 -11.96 18.27 -5.74
N THR A 325 -11.91 17.28 -4.86
CA THR A 325 -11.34 17.42 -3.50
C THR A 325 -9.83 17.62 -3.58
N LEU A 326 -9.13 16.79 -4.35
CA LEU A 326 -7.68 16.97 -4.55
C LEU A 326 -7.35 18.30 -5.20
N ARG A 327 -8.15 18.75 -6.19
CA ARG A 327 -7.96 20.07 -6.82
C ARG A 327 -8.09 21.20 -5.81
N ARG A 328 -9.05 21.14 -4.89
CA ARG A 328 -9.18 22.11 -3.79
C ARG A 328 -7.95 22.13 -2.91
N TYR A 329 -7.46 20.97 -2.44
CA TYR A 329 -6.24 20.88 -1.61
C TYR A 329 -5.00 21.40 -2.34
N ALA A 330 -4.86 21.07 -3.62
CA ALA A 330 -3.77 21.57 -4.46
C ALA A 330 -3.77 23.11 -4.58
N PHE A 331 -4.95 23.70 -4.78
CA PHE A 331 -5.11 25.14 -4.85
C PHE A 331 -4.79 25.82 -3.50
N GLU A 332 -5.29 25.28 -2.38
CA GLU A 332 -4.99 25.73 -1.02
C GLU A 332 -3.48 25.64 -0.71
N ALA A 333 -2.78 24.65 -1.26
CA ALA A 333 -1.33 24.50 -1.17
C ALA A 333 -0.54 25.43 -2.09
N GLY A 334 -1.21 26.19 -2.98
CA GLY A 334 -0.61 27.15 -3.89
C GLY A 334 -0.16 26.58 -5.24
N PHE A 335 -0.55 25.36 -5.59
CA PHE A 335 -0.39 24.84 -6.96
C PHE A 335 -1.38 25.54 -7.90
N GLN A 336 -0.93 25.84 -9.12
CA GLN A 336 -1.75 26.51 -10.12
C GLN A 336 -2.41 25.54 -11.10
N ASN A 337 -1.76 24.39 -11.33
CA ASN A 337 -2.22 23.39 -12.28
C ASN A 337 -2.32 22.02 -11.61
N LEU A 338 -3.41 21.31 -11.90
CA LEU A 338 -3.59 19.90 -11.63
C LEU A 338 -4.07 19.21 -12.91
N GLU A 339 -3.27 18.30 -13.38
CA GLU A 339 -3.52 17.46 -14.55
C GLU A 339 -3.84 16.03 -14.10
N ILE A 340 -4.87 15.42 -14.66
CA ILE A 340 -5.13 13.98 -14.53
C ILE A 340 -4.35 13.27 -15.64
N LEU A 341 -3.39 12.44 -15.25
CA LEU A 341 -2.51 11.74 -16.18
C LEU A 341 -3.18 10.48 -16.74
N GLN A 342 -2.91 10.19 -18.01
CA GLN A 342 -3.43 8.99 -18.67
C GLN A 342 -2.50 7.79 -18.40
N VAL A 343 -2.40 7.40 -17.14
CA VAL A 343 -1.65 6.22 -16.69
C VAL A 343 -2.64 5.10 -16.40
N ASN A 344 -2.45 3.93 -17.03
CA ASN A 344 -3.26 2.76 -16.73
C ASN A 344 -2.71 2.06 -15.48
N ALA A 345 -3.23 2.42 -14.33
CA ALA A 345 -2.75 1.94 -13.03
C ALA A 345 -3.80 1.12 -12.24
N GLY A 346 -4.77 0.52 -12.94
CA GLY A 346 -5.77 -0.33 -12.30
C GLY A 346 -6.67 0.43 -11.33
N MET A 347 -6.39 0.32 -10.04
CA MET A 347 -7.18 0.94 -8.98
C MET A 347 -6.74 2.35 -8.60
N LEU A 348 -5.68 2.89 -9.21
CA LEU A 348 -5.13 4.21 -8.93
C LEU A 348 -5.37 5.20 -10.06
N ARG A 349 -5.54 6.47 -9.70
CA ARG A 349 -5.55 7.62 -10.60
C ARG A 349 -4.33 8.47 -10.32
N PHE A 350 -3.63 8.82 -11.38
CA PHE A 350 -2.42 9.65 -11.31
C PHE A 350 -2.75 11.10 -11.62
N TYR A 351 -2.18 11.98 -10.80
CA TYR A 351 -2.28 13.43 -10.93
C TYR A 351 -0.89 14.04 -10.96
N ARG A 352 -0.74 15.07 -11.77
CA ARG A 352 0.44 15.95 -11.75
C ARG A 352 0.04 17.31 -11.22
N LEU A 353 0.82 17.80 -10.27
CA LEU A 353 0.70 19.16 -9.76
C LEU A 353 1.97 19.94 -10.13
N THR A 354 1.80 21.13 -10.70
CA THR A 354 2.90 22.03 -11.05
C THR A 354 2.65 23.43 -10.51
N ARG A 355 3.75 24.15 -10.25
CA ARG A 355 3.73 25.53 -9.76
C ARG A 355 3.04 26.49 -10.69
#